data_fd724629bcf65eeec6b5e868b34398ab
#
_entry.id   fd724629bcf65eeec6b5e868b34398ab
#
_cell.length_a   1.000
_cell.length_b   1.000
_cell.length_c   1.000
_cell.angle_alpha   90.00
_cell.angle_beta   90.00
_cell.angle_gamma   90.00
#
_symmetry.space_group_name_H-M   'P 1'
#
loop_
_entity.id
_entity.type
_entity.pdbx_description
1 polymer ?
#
loop_
_entity_poly.entity_id
_entity_poly.type
_entity_poly.pdbx_seq_one_letter_code
_entity_poly.pdbx_strand_id
1 'polypeptide(L)'
;QTKPDANLGRSEQIFQVWLRPLRSNNDAHFATRTALFELDKLIKNGMTEKDFDATRNFLINFVPQMVASQNRQLGYALDSEFYNTDTFVKYVTSKLEKLTVADVNRVIKENLQTDDIQYVFITGDGKDMQKRLASEQTSPMVYNAEKPAELVAEDKVIANYKLAIPAKNIEVLAVDKVFE
;
A
#
# COMPACT_ATOMS: atom_id res chain seq x y z
N GLN A 1 0.94 1.79 -3.89
CA GLN A 1 0.22 1.86 -5.15
C GLN A 1 1.20 1.71 -6.30
N THR A 2 1.29 0.53 -6.87
CA THR A 2 2.09 0.30 -8.06
C THR A 2 1.32 0.77 -9.28
N LYS A 3 1.58 1.99 -9.68
CA LYS A 3 1.27 2.46 -11.01
C LYS A 3 2.30 1.84 -11.96
N PRO A 4 1.92 1.15 -13.02
CA PRO A 4 2.91 0.85 -14.05
C PRO A 4 3.43 2.16 -14.62
N ASP A 5 4.74 2.38 -14.55
CA ASP A 5 5.37 3.47 -15.24
C ASP A 5 5.56 3.08 -16.70
N ALA A 6 5.11 3.94 -17.61
CA ALA A 6 5.30 3.74 -19.04
C ALA A 6 6.79 3.75 -19.40
N ASN A 7 7.18 2.95 -20.36
CA ASN A 7 8.55 2.85 -20.90
C ASN A 7 9.60 2.30 -19.92
N LEU A 8 9.20 1.72 -18.82
CA LEU A 8 10.12 1.09 -17.88
C LEU A 8 10.07 -0.43 -18.04
N GLY A 9 11.15 -1.02 -18.54
CA GLY A 9 11.33 -2.48 -18.52
C GLY A 9 11.38 -2.97 -17.09
N ARG A 10 10.58 -4.00 -16.75
CA ARG A 10 10.47 -4.52 -15.39
C ARG A 10 10.91 -5.96 -15.33
N SER A 11 11.81 -6.23 -14.40
CA SER A 11 12.16 -7.58 -13.98
C SER A 11 11.43 -8.02 -12.71
N GLU A 12 10.85 -7.06 -11.96
CA GLU A 12 10.24 -7.30 -10.65
C GLU A 12 8.96 -6.51 -10.48
N GLN A 13 8.02 -7.05 -9.70
CA GLN A 13 6.87 -6.32 -9.20
C GLN A 13 7.00 -6.12 -7.70
N ILE A 14 6.88 -4.86 -7.25
CA ILE A 14 6.95 -4.51 -5.84
C ILE A 14 5.58 -4.03 -5.39
N PHE A 15 5.03 -4.66 -4.35
CA PHE A 15 3.87 -4.15 -3.64
C PHE A 15 4.34 -3.14 -2.60
N GLN A 16 3.79 -1.92 -2.62
CA GLN A 16 4.19 -0.84 -1.71
C GLN A 16 2.98 -0.18 -1.09
N VAL A 17 3.08 0.18 0.19
CA VAL A 17 2.13 1.04 0.89
C VAL A 17 2.86 2.32 1.30
N TRP A 18 2.39 3.46 0.83
CA TRP A 18 2.96 4.78 1.13
C TRP A 18 2.05 5.54 2.07
N LEU A 19 2.58 5.88 3.25
CA LEU A 19 1.88 6.59 4.31
C LEU A 19 2.49 7.98 4.48
N ARG A 20 1.84 9.02 3.96
CA ARG A 20 2.39 10.39 3.98
C ARG A 20 1.35 11.48 3.70
N PRO A 21 1.51 12.71 4.21
CA PRO A 21 2.40 13.09 5.32
C PRO A 21 1.82 12.65 6.65
N LEU A 22 2.68 12.45 7.67
CA LEU A 22 2.29 12.10 9.03
C LEU A 22 2.84 13.16 9.99
N ARG A 23 2.09 13.46 11.07
CA ARG A 23 2.40 14.57 11.99
C ARG A 23 3.52 14.25 12.98
N SER A 24 3.67 12.96 13.34
CA SER A 24 4.59 12.52 14.39
C SER A 24 5.00 11.06 14.20
N ASN A 25 6.03 10.63 14.93
CA ASN A 25 6.40 9.21 15.01
C ASN A 25 5.29 8.34 15.61
N ASN A 26 4.48 8.87 16.52
CA ASN A 26 3.33 8.15 17.03
C ASN A 26 2.29 7.88 15.93
N ASP A 27 1.98 8.90 15.12
CA ASP A 27 1.04 8.74 14.01
C ASP A 27 1.61 7.81 12.92
N ALA A 28 2.93 7.87 12.68
CA ALA A 28 3.60 6.95 11.77
C ALA A 28 3.54 5.50 12.24
N HIS A 29 3.76 5.27 13.53
CA HIS A 29 3.66 3.94 14.14
C HIS A 29 2.22 3.41 14.08
N PHE A 30 1.22 4.24 14.40
CA PHE A 30 -0.19 3.88 14.29
C PHE A 30 -0.57 3.57 12.84
N ALA A 31 -0.22 4.43 11.88
CA ALA A 31 -0.54 4.24 10.46
C ALA A 31 0.10 2.97 9.89
N THR A 32 1.33 2.65 10.31
CA THR A 32 1.99 1.39 9.93
C THR A 32 1.24 0.17 10.46
N ARG A 33 0.80 0.23 11.73
CA ARG A 33 -0.04 -0.81 12.32
C ARG A 33 -1.37 -0.96 11.60
N THR A 34 -2.01 0.16 11.24
CA THR A 34 -3.25 0.15 10.46
C THR A 34 -3.04 -0.56 9.12
N ALA A 35 -1.98 -0.19 8.39
CA ALA A 35 -1.70 -0.78 7.09
C ALA A 35 -1.48 -2.31 7.19
N LEU A 36 -0.74 -2.75 8.21
CA LEU A 36 -0.46 -4.17 8.42
C LEU A 36 -1.68 -4.93 8.92
N PHE A 37 -2.46 -4.34 9.81
CA PHE A 37 -3.73 -4.89 10.31
C PHE A 37 -4.73 -5.11 9.16
N GLU A 38 -4.90 -4.12 8.29
CA GLU A 38 -5.78 -4.24 7.14
C GLU A 38 -5.26 -5.22 6.08
N LEU A 39 -3.94 -5.27 5.88
CA LEU A 39 -3.33 -6.27 4.99
C LEU A 39 -3.56 -7.69 5.52
N ASP A 40 -3.38 -7.91 6.82
CA ASP A 40 -3.62 -9.20 7.47
C ASP A 40 -5.10 -9.62 7.37
N LYS A 41 -6.04 -8.67 7.59
CA LYS A 41 -7.47 -8.89 7.37
C LYS A 41 -7.77 -9.30 5.91
N LEU A 42 -7.16 -8.58 4.95
CA LEU A 42 -7.35 -8.85 3.53
C LEU A 42 -6.83 -10.25 3.15
N ILE A 43 -5.65 -10.64 3.63
CA ILE A 43 -5.08 -11.98 3.38
C ILE A 43 -5.96 -13.07 3.98
N LYS A 44 -6.44 -12.88 5.20
CA LYS A 44 -7.26 -13.87 5.92
C LYS A 44 -8.68 -14.02 5.36
N ASN A 45 -9.32 -12.91 5.07
CA ASN A 45 -10.75 -12.87 4.73
C ASN A 45 -11.01 -12.72 3.23
N GLY A 46 -10.02 -12.27 2.48
CA GLY A 46 -10.19 -11.86 1.09
C GLY A 46 -10.99 -10.56 0.96
N MET A 47 -11.24 -10.19 -0.28
CA MET A 47 -12.11 -9.07 -0.66
C MET A 47 -13.56 -9.55 -0.76
N THR A 48 -14.50 -8.75 -0.28
CA THR A 48 -15.95 -9.05 -0.47
C THR A 48 -16.38 -8.74 -1.91
N GLU A 49 -17.47 -9.36 -2.37
CA GLU A 49 -18.06 -9.05 -3.68
C GLU A 49 -18.37 -7.56 -3.82
N LYS A 50 -18.93 -6.96 -2.77
CA LYS A 50 -19.27 -5.54 -2.73
C LYS A 50 -18.04 -4.64 -2.91
N ASP A 51 -16.96 -4.94 -2.21
CA ASP A 51 -15.72 -4.14 -2.28
C ASP A 51 -15.02 -4.35 -3.63
N PHE A 52 -15.05 -5.57 -4.14
CA PHE A 52 -14.57 -5.90 -5.47
C PHE A 52 -15.30 -5.10 -6.54
N ASP A 53 -16.63 -5.11 -6.55
CA ASP A 53 -17.42 -4.38 -7.53
C ASP A 53 -17.20 -2.87 -7.46
N ALA A 54 -17.14 -2.31 -6.25
CA ALA A 54 -16.85 -0.89 -6.05
C ALA A 54 -15.46 -0.53 -6.59
N THR A 55 -14.45 -1.34 -6.29
CA THR A 55 -13.06 -1.12 -6.74
C THR A 55 -12.94 -1.29 -8.25
N ARG A 56 -13.55 -2.33 -8.83
CA ARG A 56 -13.55 -2.58 -10.28
C ARG A 56 -14.19 -1.43 -11.04
N ASN A 57 -15.36 -0.97 -10.60
CA ASN A 57 -16.06 0.15 -11.22
C ASN A 57 -15.26 1.46 -11.13
N PHE A 58 -14.63 1.71 -9.97
CA PHE A 58 -13.72 2.84 -9.83
C PHE A 58 -12.56 2.76 -10.84
N LEU A 59 -11.91 1.61 -10.96
CA LEU A 59 -10.78 1.44 -11.87
C LEU A 59 -11.17 1.59 -13.34
N ILE A 60 -12.30 1.03 -13.76
CA ILE A 60 -12.82 1.19 -15.14
C ILE A 60 -12.99 2.68 -15.47
N ASN A 61 -13.55 3.47 -14.56
CA ASN A 61 -13.73 4.91 -14.75
C ASN A 61 -12.44 5.72 -14.62
N PHE A 62 -11.47 5.25 -13.87
CA PHE A 62 -10.20 5.94 -13.62
C PHE A 62 -9.14 5.70 -14.71
N VAL A 63 -9.11 4.51 -15.30
CA VAL A 63 -8.10 4.11 -16.30
C VAL A 63 -7.97 5.10 -17.48
N PRO A 64 -9.07 5.63 -18.09
CA PRO A 64 -8.96 6.64 -19.14
C PRO A 64 -8.23 7.91 -18.69
N GLN A 65 -8.34 8.30 -17.41
CA GLN A 65 -7.67 9.48 -16.88
C GLN A 65 -6.14 9.30 -16.75
N MET A 66 -5.69 8.05 -16.67
CA MET A 66 -4.25 7.74 -16.60
C MET A 66 -3.51 8.12 -17.89
N VAL A 67 -4.22 8.20 -19.02
CA VAL A 67 -3.66 8.55 -20.34
C VAL A 67 -4.07 9.96 -20.79
N ALA A 68 -4.46 10.85 -19.89
CA ALA A 68 -4.97 12.18 -20.22
C ALA A 68 -3.89 13.12 -20.83
N SER A 69 -2.60 12.93 -20.56
CA SER A 69 -1.53 13.75 -21.13
C SER A 69 -0.87 13.05 -22.34
N GLN A 70 -0.40 13.86 -23.29
CA GLN A 70 0.30 13.35 -24.50
C GLN A 70 1.51 12.47 -24.17
N ASN A 71 2.30 12.87 -23.16
CA ASN A 71 3.45 12.11 -22.72
C ASN A 71 3.05 10.70 -22.24
N ARG A 72 1.96 10.59 -21.48
CA ARG A 72 1.43 9.30 -21.02
C ARG A 72 0.84 8.49 -22.17
N GLN A 73 0.14 9.13 -23.10
CA GLN A 73 -0.38 8.46 -24.30
C GLN A 73 0.75 7.83 -25.08
N LEU A 74 1.82 8.60 -25.35
CA LEU A 74 3.00 8.09 -26.05
C LEU A 74 3.64 6.92 -25.30
N GLY A 75 3.88 7.08 -24.00
CA GLY A 75 4.49 6.05 -23.18
C GLY A 75 3.72 4.73 -23.19
N TYR A 76 2.39 4.80 -22.94
CA TYR A 76 1.56 3.60 -22.98
C TYR A 76 1.38 3.02 -24.40
N ALA A 77 1.46 3.85 -25.45
CA ALA A 77 1.44 3.35 -26.83
C ALA A 77 2.71 2.53 -27.13
N LEU A 78 3.88 3.02 -26.70
CA LEU A 78 5.15 2.29 -26.82
C LEU A 78 5.13 0.98 -26.01
N ASP A 79 4.60 1.00 -24.78
CA ASP A 79 4.42 -0.21 -23.98
C ASP A 79 3.49 -1.22 -24.69
N SER A 80 2.37 -0.75 -25.25
CA SER A 80 1.44 -1.61 -25.97
C SER A 80 2.06 -2.27 -27.20
N GLU A 81 2.86 -1.54 -27.93
CA GLU A 81 3.63 -2.07 -29.07
C GLU A 81 4.68 -3.07 -28.61
N PHE A 82 5.47 -2.72 -27.59
CA PHE A 82 6.54 -3.58 -27.07
C PHE A 82 6.01 -4.92 -26.51
N TYR A 83 4.89 -4.89 -25.79
CA TYR A 83 4.27 -6.07 -25.19
C TYR A 83 3.26 -6.75 -26.11
N ASN A 84 3.04 -6.25 -27.33
CA ASN A 84 2.06 -6.74 -28.28
C ASN A 84 0.66 -6.90 -27.67
N THR A 85 0.16 -5.83 -27.04
CA THR A 85 -1.15 -5.75 -26.42
C THR A 85 -2.03 -4.73 -27.14
N ASP A 86 -3.34 -4.76 -26.87
CA ASP A 86 -4.24 -3.66 -27.22
C ASP A 86 -3.76 -2.35 -26.57
N THR A 87 -4.32 -1.21 -27.02
CA THR A 87 -4.10 0.08 -26.34
C THR A 87 -4.36 -0.04 -24.84
N PHE A 88 -3.58 0.65 -24.05
CA PHE A 88 -3.60 0.53 -22.58
C PHE A 88 -5.02 0.56 -21.98
N VAL A 89 -5.84 1.55 -22.37
CA VAL A 89 -7.21 1.67 -21.86
C VAL A 89 -8.05 0.44 -22.21
N LYS A 90 -8.04 0.04 -23.50
CA LYS A 90 -8.82 -1.12 -23.97
C LYS A 90 -8.33 -2.41 -23.31
N TYR A 91 -7.01 -2.59 -23.20
CA TYR A 91 -6.41 -3.75 -22.57
C TYR A 91 -6.85 -3.88 -21.10
N VAL A 92 -6.68 -2.81 -20.32
CA VAL A 92 -6.99 -2.85 -18.88
C VAL A 92 -8.49 -2.99 -18.63
N THR A 93 -9.34 -2.21 -19.33
CA THR A 93 -10.81 -2.29 -19.13
C THR A 93 -11.36 -3.66 -19.51
N SER A 94 -10.92 -4.23 -20.63
CA SER A 94 -11.35 -5.57 -21.05
C SER A 94 -10.92 -6.68 -20.08
N LYS A 95 -9.79 -6.50 -19.37
CA LYS A 95 -9.38 -7.44 -18.31
C LYS A 95 -10.20 -7.25 -17.04
N LEU A 96 -10.44 -5.99 -16.62
CA LEU A 96 -11.28 -5.69 -15.45
C LEU A 96 -12.71 -6.21 -15.59
N GLU A 97 -13.29 -6.13 -16.78
CA GLU A 97 -14.64 -6.64 -17.06
C GLU A 97 -14.77 -8.16 -16.89
N LYS A 98 -13.68 -8.89 -17.14
CA LYS A 98 -13.64 -10.36 -17.04
C LYS A 98 -13.19 -10.87 -15.68
N LEU A 99 -12.60 -9.99 -14.86
CA LEU A 99 -12.05 -10.35 -13.55
C LEU A 99 -13.20 -10.64 -12.58
N THR A 100 -13.02 -11.67 -11.77
CA THR A 100 -13.96 -12.06 -10.71
C THR A 100 -13.32 -11.82 -9.32
N VAL A 101 -14.16 -11.73 -8.28
CA VAL A 101 -13.68 -11.66 -6.89
C VAL A 101 -12.87 -12.92 -6.52
N ALA A 102 -13.23 -14.07 -7.07
CA ALA A 102 -12.50 -15.33 -6.85
C ALA A 102 -11.07 -15.26 -7.40
N ASP A 103 -10.87 -14.67 -8.59
CA ASP A 103 -9.54 -14.46 -9.17
C ASP A 103 -8.68 -13.57 -8.28
N VAL A 104 -9.25 -12.46 -7.80
CA VAL A 104 -8.54 -11.52 -6.92
C VAL A 104 -8.18 -12.18 -5.60
N ASN A 105 -9.11 -12.89 -4.97
CA ASN A 105 -8.87 -13.55 -3.70
C ASN A 105 -7.84 -14.68 -3.80
N ARG A 106 -7.82 -15.40 -4.91
CA ARG A 106 -6.76 -16.38 -5.19
C ARG A 106 -5.40 -15.71 -5.26
N VAL A 107 -5.27 -14.61 -6.01
CA VAL A 107 -4.01 -13.88 -6.15
C VAL A 107 -3.55 -13.25 -4.83
N ILE A 108 -4.48 -12.70 -4.05
CA ILE A 108 -4.19 -12.19 -2.69
C ILE A 108 -3.56 -13.29 -1.86
N LYS A 109 -4.19 -14.46 -1.80
CA LYS A 109 -3.73 -15.60 -0.99
C LYS A 109 -2.39 -16.17 -1.47
N GLU A 110 -2.12 -16.15 -2.76
CA GLU A 110 -0.90 -16.69 -3.36
C GLU A 110 0.29 -15.75 -3.24
N ASN A 111 0.06 -14.41 -3.23
CA ASN A 111 1.13 -13.43 -3.42
C ASN A 111 1.30 -12.41 -2.30
N LEU A 112 0.30 -12.20 -1.44
CA LEU A 112 0.42 -11.26 -0.32
C LEU A 112 0.78 -12.00 0.96
N GLN A 113 1.63 -11.37 1.77
CA GLN A 113 2.08 -11.88 3.05
C GLN A 113 2.43 -10.72 3.99
N THR A 114 2.57 -10.99 5.28
CA THR A 114 2.93 -10.02 6.33
C THR A 114 4.23 -10.36 7.05
N ASP A 115 4.88 -11.46 6.70
CA ASP A 115 6.03 -11.99 7.45
C ASP A 115 7.37 -11.41 7.00
N ASP A 116 7.47 -10.99 5.72
CA ASP A 116 8.70 -10.45 5.13
C ASP A 116 8.43 -9.08 4.48
N ILE A 117 8.34 -8.06 5.34
CA ILE A 117 8.08 -6.67 4.93
C ILE A 117 9.28 -5.79 5.27
N GLN A 118 9.74 -5.02 4.31
CA GLN A 118 10.71 -3.97 4.52
C GLN A 118 9.99 -2.66 4.89
N TYR A 119 10.35 -2.08 6.03
CA TYR A 119 9.84 -0.80 6.51
C TYR A 119 10.88 0.29 6.31
N VAL A 120 10.48 1.41 5.73
CA VAL A 120 11.33 2.60 5.59
C VAL A 120 10.61 3.79 6.20
N PHE A 121 11.21 4.40 7.21
CA PHE A 121 10.69 5.59 7.88
C PHE A 121 11.61 6.78 7.61
N ILE A 122 11.05 7.87 7.11
CA ILE A 122 11.73 9.16 6.97
C ILE A 122 11.18 10.07 8.07
N THR A 123 12.01 10.37 9.06
CA THR A 123 11.59 11.12 10.26
C THR A 123 12.69 12.04 10.76
N GLY A 124 12.33 13.10 11.48
CA GLY A 124 13.27 13.99 12.17
C GLY A 124 13.88 13.38 13.43
N ASP A 125 13.31 12.32 13.99
CA ASP A 125 13.83 11.61 15.17
C ASP A 125 13.79 10.08 14.94
N GLY A 126 14.83 9.57 14.27
CA GLY A 126 14.98 8.15 14.01
C GLY A 126 15.18 7.30 15.26
N LYS A 127 15.78 7.87 16.32
CA LYS A 127 16.01 7.13 17.59
C LYS A 127 14.70 6.92 18.35
N ASP A 128 13.81 7.91 18.38
CA ASP A 128 12.48 7.72 18.94
C ASP A 128 11.69 6.67 18.16
N MET A 129 11.72 6.73 16.82
CA MET A 129 11.06 5.72 16.00
C MET A 129 11.62 4.31 16.25
N GLN A 130 12.95 4.16 16.29
CA GLN A 130 13.60 2.88 16.60
C GLN A 130 13.12 2.32 17.96
N LYS A 131 13.12 3.18 19.00
CA LYS A 131 12.64 2.81 20.33
C LYS A 131 11.17 2.36 20.33
N ARG A 132 10.30 3.08 19.62
CA ARG A 132 8.87 2.75 19.50
C ARG A 132 8.66 1.39 18.86
N LEU A 133 9.36 1.12 17.77
CA LEU A 133 9.26 -0.15 17.04
C LEU A 133 9.82 -1.31 17.87
N ALA A 134 11.00 -1.13 18.49
CA ALA A 134 11.65 -2.19 19.27
C ALA A 134 10.91 -2.55 20.57
N SER A 135 10.25 -1.58 21.21
CA SER A 135 9.51 -1.81 22.46
C SER A 135 8.06 -2.20 22.26
N GLU A 136 7.57 -2.23 21.03
CA GLU A 136 6.13 -2.41 20.72
C GLU A 136 5.22 -1.43 21.50
N GLN A 137 5.77 -0.24 21.81
CA GLN A 137 5.03 0.80 22.53
C GLN A 137 3.69 1.08 21.85
N THR A 138 2.62 1.15 22.62
CA THR A 138 1.30 1.51 22.10
C THR A 138 1.32 2.87 21.39
N SER A 139 0.55 2.98 20.31
CA SER A 139 0.47 4.19 19.47
C SER A 139 -0.98 4.68 19.36
N PRO A 140 -1.55 5.25 20.44
CA PRO A 140 -2.94 5.70 20.42
C PRO A 140 -3.13 6.85 19.43
N MET A 141 -4.25 6.79 18.67
CA MET A 141 -4.66 7.88 17.79
C MET A 141 -5.39 8.96 18.59
N VAL A 142 -5.06 10.21 18.31
CA VAL A 142 -5.74 11.38 18.87
C VAL A 142 -6.43 12.16 17.76
N TYR A 143 -7.73 12.34 17.88
CA TYR A 143 -8.56 13.07 16.94
C TYR A 143 -8.88 14.48 17.43
N ASN A 144 -8.96 15.42 16.50
CA ASN A 144 -9.37 16.79 16.79
C ASN A 144 -10.90 16.95 16.88
N ALA A 145 -11.66 15.93 16.53
CA ALA A 145 -13.13 15.90 16.56
C ALA A 145 -13.61 14.52 16.98
N GLU A 146 -14.83 14.49 17.52
CA GLU A 146 -15.50 13.24 17.89
C GLU A 146 -15.62 12.27 16.71
N LYS A 147 -15.42 11.00 16.97
CA LYS A 147 -15.48 9.92 15.98
C LYS A 147 -16.52 8.88 16.41
N PRO A 148 -17.08 8.12 15.45
CA PRO A 148 -17.97 7.01 15.78
C PRO A 148 -17.32 6.05 16.79
N ALA A 149 -18.12 5.55 17.73
CA ALA A 149 -17.62 4.66 18.79
C ALA A 149 -16.96 3.38 18.24
N GLU A 150 -17.47 2.86 17.13
CA GLU A 150 -16.93 1.69 16.44
C GLU A 150 -15.51 1.93 15.94
N LEU A 151 -15.26 3.09 15.30
CA LEU A 151 -13.92 3.48 14.83
C LEU A 151 -12.95 3.60 16.02
N VAL A 152 -13.37 4.25 17.11
CA VAL A 152 -12.53 4.39 18.32
C VAL A 152 -12.23 3.04 18.95
N ALA A 153 -13.17 2.10 18.90
CA ALA A 153 -12.96 0.75 19.39
C ALA A 153 -11.93 -0.02 18.52
N GLU A 154 -12.03 0.08 17.21
CA GLU A 154 -11.06 -0.52 16.28
C GLU A 154 -9.67 0.11 16.42
N ASP A 155 -9.58 1.43 16.59
CA ASP A 155 -8.32 2.14 16.83
C ASP A 155 -7.57 1.65 18.06
N LYS A 156 -8.29 1.27 19.14
CA LYS A 156 -7.65 0.67 20.32
C LYS A 156 -7.02 -0.68 20.02
N VAL A 157 -7.62 -1.47 19.14
CA VAL A 157 -7.05 -2.75 18.69
C VAL A 157 -5.81 -2.48 17.85
N ILE A 158 -5.91 -1.57 16.88
CA ILE A 158 -4.82 -1.20 15.99
C ILE A 158 -3.64 -0.59 16.75
N ALA A 159 -3.90 0.30 17.74
CA ALA A 159 -2.86 0.93 18.54
C ALA A 159 -1.98 -0.07 19.31
N ASN A 160 -2.46 -1.30 19.49
CA ASN A 160 -1.76 -2.39 20.16
C ASN A 160 -1.40 -3.54 19.23
N TYR A 161 -1.69 -3.43 17.92
CA TYR A 161 -1.33 -4.44 16.94
C TYR A 161 0.19 -4.57 16.86
N LYS A 162 0.71 -5.78 16.99
CA LYS A 162 2.15 -6.03 17.02
C LYS A 162 2.73 -6.08 15.61
N LEU A 163 3.78 -5.31 15.38
CA LEU A 163 4.56 -5.37 14.13
C LEU A 163 5.59 -6.48 14.16
N ALA A 164 5.96 -6.95 15.37
CA ALA A 164 6.91 -8.02 15.62
C ALA A 164 8.29 -7.83 14.95
N ILE A 165 8.77 -6.58 14.86
CA ILE A 165 10.06 -6.25 14.24
C ILE A 165 11.16 -6.50 15.27
N PRO A 166 12.09 -7.46 15.05
CA PRO A 166 13.19 -7.68 15.98
C PRO A 166 14.08 -6.44 16.09
N ALA A 167 14.43 -6.03 17.32
CA ALA A 167 15.25 -4.83 17.54
C ALA A 167 16.59 -4.84 16.76
N LYS A 168 17.19 -6.00 16.56
CA LYS A 168 18.41 -6.19 15.77
C LYS A 168 18.25 -5.88 14.27
N ASN A 169 17.02 -5.85 13.78
CA ASN A 169 16.69 -5.59 12.38
C ASN A 169 16.30 -4.11 12.15
N ILE A 170 16.40 -3.25 13.17
CA ILE A 170 16.05 -1.84 13.06
C ILE A 170 17.35 -1.01 13.04
N GLU A 171 17.62 -0.42 11.89
CA GLU A 171 18.77 0.46 11.68
C GLU A 171 18.33 1.91 11.58
N VAL A 172 19.14 2.83 12.11
CA VAL A 172 18.93 4.28 11.95
C VAL A 172 20.10 4.84 11.16
N LEU A 173 19.80 5.28 9.94
CA LEU A 173 20.78 5.91 9.05
C LEU A 173 20.64 7.43 9.12
N ALA A 174 21.74 8.15 9.25
CA ALA A 174 21.77 9.59 9.07
C ALA A 174 21.63 9.92 7.58
N VAL A 175 20.92 11.03 7.29
CA VAL A 175 20.57 11.40 5.89
C VAL A 175 21.81 11.57 5.00
N ASP A 176 22.89 12.08 5.55
CA ASP A 176 24.20 12.27 4.88
C ASP A 176 24.88 10.94 4.51
N LYS A 177 24.45 9.82 5.11
CA LYS A 177 24.99 8.48 4.86
C LYS A 177 24.12 7.59 3.96
N VAL A 178 23.00 8.09 3.50
CA VAL A 178 22.06 7.29 2.69
C VAL A 178 22.62 6.96 1.30
N PHE A 179 23.57 7.77 0.81
CA PHE A 179 24.15 7.64 -0.54
C PHE A 179 25.68 7.40 -0.53
N GLU A 180 26.25 7.04 0.62
CA GLU A 180 27.62 6.56 0.73
C GLU A 180 27.66 5.02 0.54
#